data_ec4acd95a99eae70a517323a9c8f549c
#
_entry.id   ec4acd95a99eae70a517323a9c8f549c
#
_cell.length_a   1.000
_cell.length_b   1.000
_cell.length_c   1.000
_cell.angle_alpha   90.00
_cell.angle_beta   90.00
_cell.angle_gamma   90.00
#
_symmetry.space_group_name_H-M   'P 1'
#
loop_
_entity.id
_entity.type
_entity.pdbx_description
1 polymer ?
#
loop_
_entity_poly.entity_id
_entity_poly.type
_entity_poly.pdbx_seq_one_letter_code
_entity_poly.pdbx_strand_id
1 'polypeptide(L)' 'MKLTKSRLKEIIKEELQNLNESPMGRAQMYAKGLTKDALRLLTYLKKGDTKKADYFVKEMRDALDSIDQII' A
#
# COMPACT_ATOMS: atom_id res chain seq x y z
N MET A 1 34.94 18.29 1.28
CA MET A 1 34.02 17.96 0.20
C MET A 1 32.88 18.95 0.19
N LYS A 2 32.77 19.75 -0.87
CA LYS A 2 31.68 20.74 -0.95
C LYS A 2 30.43 20.07 -1.52
N LEU A 3 29.36 20.10 -0.74
CA LEU A 3 28.04 19.69 -1.21
C LEU A 3 27.45 20.80 -2.08
N THR A 4 27.18 20.52 -3.33
CA THR A 4 26.49 21.44 -4.22
C THR A 4 24.98 21.40 -3.93
N LYS A 5 24.25 22.45 -4.32
CA LYS A 5 22.79 22.49 -4.20
C LYS A 5 22.12 21.31 -4.90
N SER A 6 22.65 20.94 -6.08
CA SER A 6 22.15 19.79 -6.84
C SER A 6 22.30 18.48 -6.06
N ARG A 7 23.46 18.28 -5.45
CA ARG A 7 23.73 17.09 -4.65
C ARG A 7 22.84 17.01 -3.42
N LEU A 8 22.63 18.15 -2.77
CA LEU A 8 21.74 18.23 -1.62
C LEU A 8 20.29 17.86 -2.00
N LYS A 9 19.81 18.38 -3.12
CA LYS A 9 18.47 18.03 -3.64
C LYS A 9 18.35 16.55 -3.96
N GLU A 10 19.39 15.95 -4.54
CA GLU A 10 19.43 14.53 -4.83
C GLU A 10 19.34 13.69 -3.56
N ILE A 11 20.11 14.04 -2.53
CA ILE A 11 20.09 13.34 -1.24
C ILE A 11 18.71 13.40 -0.60
N ILE A 12 18.09 14.58 -0.57
CA ILE A 12 16.73 14.75 -0.03
C ILE A 12 15.73 13.91 -0.81
N LYS A 13 15.83 13.91 -2.13
CA LYS A 13 14.95 13.12 -3.00
C LYS A 13 15.12 11.62 -2.76
N GLU A 14 16.35 11.14 -2.63
CA GLU A 14 16.66 9.74 -2.33
C GLU A 14 16.09 9.33 -0.98
N GLU A 15 16.24 10.15 0.05
CA GLU A 15 15.70 9.86 1.38
C GLU A 15 14.17 9.82 1.37
N LEU A 16 13.52 10.73 0.65
CA LEU A 16 12.07 10.71 0.50
C LEU A 16 11.59 9.46 -0.23
N GLN A 17 12.31 9.04 -1.27
CA GLN A 17 12.03 7.78 -1.97
C GLN A 17 12.24 6.58 -1.05
N ASN A 18 13.31 6.58 -0.28
CA ASN A 18 13.60 5.50 0.68
C ASN A 18 12.53 5.40 1.76
N LEU A 19 11.98 6.52 2.22
CA LEU A 19 10.85 6.53 3.16
C LEU A 19 9.61 5.88 2.53
N ASN A 20 9.32 6.18 1.26
CA ASN A 20 8.20 5.58 0.53
C ASN A 20 8.46 4.13 0.18
N GLU A 21 9.71 3.75 -0.03
CA GLU A 21 10.13 2.39 -0.36
C GLU A 21 10.49 1.55 0.86
N SER A 22 10.46 2.14 2.06
CA SER A 22 10.73 1.38 3.29
C SER A 22 9.71 0.25 3.43
N PRO A 23 10.09 -0.89 4.05
CA PRO A 23 9.15 -1.98 4.26
C PRO A 23 7.86 -1.52 4.96
N MET A 24 7.99 -0.68 5.98
CA MET A 24 6.82 -0.14 6.69
C MET A 24 5.98 0.78 5.81
N GLY A 25 6.60 1.58 4.95
CA GLY A 25 5.89 2.42 3.98
C GLY A 25 5.05 1.59 3.02
N ARG A 26 5.61 0.50 2.50
CA ARG A 26 4.89 -0.43 1.63
C ARG A 26 3.73 -1.11 2.37
N ALA A 27 3.98 -1.57 3.58
CA ALA A 27 2.93 -2.19 4.41
C ALA A 27 1.77 -1.22 4.65
N GLN A 28 2.05 0.06 4.92
CA GLN A 28 1.04 1.10 5.08
C GLN A 28 0.22 1.31 3.81
N MET A 29 0.85 1.28 2.64
CA MET A 29 0.15 1.40 1.36
C MET A 29 -0.82 0.23 1.15
N TYR A 30 -0.39 -1.00 1.42
CA TYR A 30 -1.26 -2.17 1.36
C TYR A 30 -2.42 -2.08 2.35
N ALA A 31 -2.16 -1.60 3.56
CA ALA A 31 -3.19 -1.42 4.58
C ALA A 31 -4.24 -0.40 4.16
N LYS A 32 -3.83 0.71 3.53
CA LYS A 32 -4.75 1.70 2.97
C LYS A 32 -5.63 1.09 1.86
N GLY A 33 -5.02 0.29 0.99
CA GLY A 33 -5.75 -0.45 -0.05
C GLY A 33 -6.77 -1.42 0.55
N LEU A 34 -6.39 -2.13 1.61
CA LEU A 34 -7.29 -3.02 2.34
C LEU A 34 -8.51 -2.29 2.89
N THR A 35 -8.33 -1.10 3.43
CA THR A 35 -9.43 -0.28 3.97
C THR A 35 -10.44 0.05 2.86
N LYS A 36 -9.96 0.46 1.70
CA LYS A 36 -10.82 0.76 0.55
C LYS A 36 -11.55 -0.49 0.06
N ASP A 37 -10.83 -1.61 -0.05
CA ASP A 37 -11.41 -2.87 -0.49
C ASP A 37 -12.46 -3.38 0.50
N ALA A 38 -12.22 -3.20 1.80
CA ALA A 38 -13.18 -3.58 2.84
C ALA A 38 -14.49 -2.80 2.70
N LEU A 39 -14.42 -1.50 2.40
CA LEU A 39 -15.62 -0.68 2.18
C LEU A 39 -16.39 -1.13 0.95
N ARG A 40 -15.69 -1.45 -0.14
CA ARG A 40 -16.32 -1.98 -1.36
C ARG A 40 -16.93 -3.35 -1.13
N LEU A 41 -16.23 -4.22 -0.42
CA LEU A 41 -16.73 -5.53 -0.05
C LEU A 41 -18.04 -5.41 0.73
N LEU A 42 -18.08 -4.53 1.73
CA LEU A 42 -19.30 -4.28 2.50
C LEU A 42 -20.47 -3.86 1.60
N THR A 43 -20.21 -2.97 0.65
CA THR A 43 -21.21 -2.50 -0.31
C THR A 43 -21.80 -3.66 -1.13
N TYR A 44 -20.93 -4.52 -1.67
CA TYR A 44 -21.38 -5.66 -2.48
C TYR A 44 -22.07 -6.73 -1.67
N LEU A 45 -21.65 -6.96 -0.44
CA LEU A 45 -22.33 -7.88 0.49
C LEU A 45 -23.76 -7.40 0.79
N LYS A 46 -23.94 -6.08 0.98
CA LYS A 46 -25.26 -5.49 1.20
C LYS A 46 -26.16 -5.67 -0.01
N LYS A 47 -25.59 -5.62 -1.21
CA LYS A 47 -26.33 -5.83 -2.48
C LYS A 47 -26.57 -7.30 -2.81
N GLY A 48 -25.91 -8.21 -2.11
CA GLY A 48 -25.96 -9.63 -2.39
C GLY A 48 -25.15 -10.06 -3.62
N ASP A 49 -24.22 -9.22 -4.08
CA ASP A 49 -23.35 -9.52 -5.22
C ASP A 49 -22.16 -10.35 -4.76
N THR A 50 -22.35 -11.66 -4.73
CA THR A 50 -21.34 -12.60 -4.22
C THR A 50 -20.11 -12.70 -5.10
N LYS A 51 -20.24 -12.52 -6.43
CA LYS A 51 -19.11 -12.60 -7.36
C LYS A 51 -18.12 -11.46 -7.12
N LYS A 52 -18.62 -10.23 -7.03
CA LYS A 52 -17.78 -9.06 -6.75
C LYS A 52 -17.23 -9.09 -5.34
N ALA A 53 -18.04 -9.53 -4.37
CA ALA A 53 -17.57 -9.71 -3.00
C ALA A 53 -16.39 -10.68 -2.93
N ASP A 54 -16.46 -11.81 -3.64
CA ASP A 54 -15.37 -12.80 -3.69
C ASP A 54 -14.10 -12.20 -4.32
N TYR A 55 -14.25 -11.39 -5.38
CA TYR A 55 -13.13 -10.69 -5.99
C TYR A 55 -12.38 -9.84 -4.98
N PHE A 56 -13.09 -9.04 -4.18
CA PHE A 56 -12.47 -8.19 -3.17
C PHE A 56 -11.88 -8.99 -2.01
N VAL A 57 -12.47 -10.10 -1.64
CA VAL A 57 -11.90 -11.00 -0.63
C VAL A 57 -10.53 -11.50 -1.09
N LYS A 58 -10.39 -11.90 -2.35
CA LYS A 58 -9.12 -12.36 -2.91
C LYS A 58 -8.09 -11.25 -2.95
N GLU A 59 -8.49 -10.05 -3.37
CA GLU A 59 -7.62 -8.87 -3.37
C GLU A 59 -7.11 -8.54 -1.96
N MET A 60 -7.98 -8.62 -0.97
CA MET A 60 -7.62 -8.38 0.42
C MET A 60 -6.66 -9.44 0.96
N ARG A 61 -6.84 -10.69 0.59
CA ARG A 61 -5.91 -11.79 0.96
C ARG A 61 -4.53 -11.55 0.38
N ASP A 62 -4.45 -11.15 -0.89
CA ASP A 62 -3.17 -10.85 -1.55
C ASP A 62 -2.46 -9.70 -0.85
N ALA A 63 -3.19 -8.66 -0.47
CA ALA A 63 -2.62 -7.53 0.26
C ALA A 63 -2.14 -7.95 1.65
N LEU A 64 -2.89 -8.79 2.35
CA LEU A 64 -2.50 -9.32 3.65
C LEU A 64 -1.24 -10.19 3.55
N ASP A 65 -1.15 -11.04 2.52
CA ASP A 65 0.04 -11.84 2.27
C ASP A 65 1.26 -10.96 2.00
N SER A 66 1.08 -9.89 1.23
CA SER A 66 2.14 -8.93 0.95
C SER A 66 2.64 -8.24 2.22
N ILE A 67 1.72 -7.86 3.10
CA ILE A 67 2.07 -7.26 4.40
C ILE A 67 2.81 -8.27 5.27
N ASP A 68 2.32 -9.50 5.31
CA ASP A 68 2.92 -10.58 6.11
C ASP A 68 4.36 -10.86 5.69
N GLN A 69 4.66 -10.79 4.39
CA GLN A 69 6.02 -10.94 3.88
C GLN A 69 6.94 -9.78 4.29
N ILE A 70 6.38 -8.60 4.52
CA ILE A 70 7.14 -7.40 4.90
C ILE A 70 7.45 -7.42 6.40
N ILE A 71 6.48 -7.78 7.23
CA ILE A 71 6.64 -7.81 8.68
C ILE A 71 7.19 -9.14 9.17
#